data_bc9647a23180e00140dd2c1394ade97a
#
_entry.id   bc9647a23180e00140dd2c1394ade97a
#
_cell.length_a   1.000
_cell.length_b   1.000
_cell.length_c   1.000
_cell.angle_alpha   90.00
_cell.angle_beta   90.00
_cell.angle_gamma   90.00
#
_symmetry.space_group_name_H-M   'P 1'
#
loop_
_entity.id
_entity.type
_entity.pdbx_description
1 polymer ?
#
loop_
_entity_poly.entity_id
_entity_poly.type
_entity_poly.pdbx_seq_one_letter_code
_entity_poly.pdbx_strand_id
1 'polypeptide(L)'
;MIKKIFALPVIEQISPVLSRRKLDELDLIVVDHPQVKASFALQGAHLLSWKPAGEEEVLWLSNNTPFKNGVAIRGGVPVCWPWFGPAAQQGLPAHGFARNLPWTLKSHHEDADGVALTFELTQSEETKNSGRTTLRC
;
A
#
# COMPACT_ATOMS: atom_id res chain seq x y z
N MET A 1 -6.30 -13.99 -1.52
CA MET A 1 -5.10 -13.21 -1.18
C MET A 1 -5.05 -12.78 0.28
N ILE A 2 -6.17 -12.33 0.85
CA ILE A 2 -6.17 -11.89 2.26
C ILE A 2 -5.73 -13.00 3.23
N LYS A 3 -6.16 -14.25 3.01
CA LYS A 3 -5.74 -15.37 3.84
C LYS A 3 -4.23 -15.59 3.80
N LYS A 4 -3.63 -15.44 2.62
CA LYS A 4 -2.18 -15.56 2.46
C LYS A 4 -1.45 -14.47 3.22
N ILE A 5 -1.93 -13.22 3.11
CA ILE A 5 -1.30 -12.07 3.77
C ILE A 5 -1.37 -12.21 5.29
N PHE A 6 -2.52 -12.61 5.83
CA PHE A 6 -2.70 -12.76 7.28
C PHE A 6 -2.01 -14.01 7.84
N ALA A 7 -1.52 -14.91 6.98
CA ALA A 7 -0.71 -16.05 7.38
C ALA A 7 0.79 -15.77 7.37
N LEU A 8 1.22 -14.60 6.85
CA LEU A 8 2.65 -14.25 6.81
C LEU A 8 3.17 -13.98 8.22
N PRO A 9 4.45 -14.33 8.49
CA PRO A 9 5.06 -14.01 9.78
C PRO A 9 5.10 -12.50 10.03
N VAL A 10 4.86 -12.10 11.28
CA VAL A 10 5.02 -10.71 11.70
C VAL A 10 6.51 -10.42 11.86
N ILE A 11 7.01 -9.41 11.13
CA ILE A 11 8.39 -8.96 11.24
C ILE A 11 8.50 -7.94 12.38
N GLU A 12 7.54 -7.04 12.47
CA GLU A 12 7.50 -6.00 13.50
C GLU A 12 6.07 -5.74 13.92
N GLN A 13 5.80 -5.79 15.22
CA GLN A 13 4.50 -5.39 15.76
C GLN A 13 4.56 -3.90 16.07
N ILE A 14 3.83 -3.11 15.27
CA ILE A 14 3.85 -1.64 15.36
C ILE A 14 2.93 -1.16 16.47
N SER A 15 1.73 -1.75 16.55
CA SER A 15 0.74 -1.46 17.58
C SER A 15 -0.09 -2.73 17.81
N PRO A 16 -1.05 -2.74 18.75
CA PRO A 16 -1.90 -3.94 18.94
C PRO A 16 -2.65 -4.37 17.69
N VAL A 17 -2.91 -3.46 16.74
CA VAL A 17 -3.67 -3.75 15.52
C VAL A 17 -2.87 -3.59 14.23
N LEU A 18 -1.62 -3.15 14.30
CA LEU A 18 -0.77 -2.93 13.13
C LEU A 18 0.50 -3.75 13.22
N SER A 19 0.86 -4.40 12.11
CA SER A 19 2.12 -5.13 12.00
C SER A 19 2.75 -4.90 10.64
N ARG A 20 4.07 -5.06 10.60
CA ARG A 20 4.81 -5.10 9.34
C ARG A 20 5.11 -6.55 9.00
N ARG A 21 4.83 -6.92 7.77
CA ARG A 21 5.08 -8.26 7.23
C ARG A 21 5.73 -8.13 5.86
N LYS A 22 6.21 -9.22 5.31
CA LYS A 22 6.85 -9.21 3.99
C LYS A 22 6.20 -10.25 3.08
N LEU A 23 5.81 -9.82 1.89
CA LEU A 23 5.28 -10.68 0.84
C LEU A 23 6.26 -10.63 -0.34
N ASP A 24 7.01 -11.73 -0.53
CA ASP A 24 8.12 -11.80 -1.48
C ASP A 24 9.11 -10.65 -1.23
N GLU A 25 9.28 -9.71 -2.15
CA GLU A 25 10.22 -8.58 -1.98
C GLU A 25 9.61 -7.36 -1.30
N LEU A 26 8.28 -7.32 -1.11
CA LEU A 26 7.59 -6.11 -0.66
C LEU A 26 7.24 -6.15 0.81
N ASP A 27 7.52 -5.06 1.51
CA ASP A 27 7.06 -4.86 2.88
C ASP A 27 5.60 -4.42 2.88
N LEU A 28 4.83 -5.00 3.79
CA LEU A 28 3.40 -4.72 3.95
C LEU A 28 3.13 -4.15 5.33
N ILE A 29 2.15 -3.26 5.41
CA ILE A 29 1.51 -2.87 6.66
C ILE A 29 0.17 -3.60 6.71
N VAL A 30 -0.03 -4.39 7.76
CA VAL A 30 -1.24 -5.21 7.94
C VAL A 30 -2.05 -4.68 9.10
N VAL A 31 -3.32 -4.42 8.84
CA VAL A 31 -4.29 -3.94 9.83
C VAL A 31 -5.16 -5.12 10.26
N ASP A 32 -5.14 -5.44 11.55
CA ASP A 32 -6.02 -6.46 12.15
C ASP A 32 -6.79 -5.82 13.29
N HIS A 33 -7.86 -5.13 12.93
CA HIS A 33 -8.71 -4.35 13.84
C HIS A 33 -10.09 -5.01 13.93
N PRO A 34 -10.79 -4.93 15.08
CA PRO A 34 -12.14 -5.52 15.19
C PRO A 34 -13.13 -5.05 14.12
N GLN A 35 -12.97 -3.84 13.59
CA GLN A 35 -13.86 -3.30 12.57
C GLN A 35 -13.42 -3.59 11.14
N VAL A 36 -12.15 -3.92 10.91
CA VAL A 36 -11.63 -4.09 9.55
C VAL A 36 -10.31 -4.88 9.54
N LYS A 37 -10.15 -5.70 8.52
CA LYS A 37 -8.86 -6.27 8.15
C LYS A 37 -8.44 -5.67 6.82
N ALA A 38 -7.22 -5.15 6.77
CA ALA A 38 -6.72 -4.50 5.57
C ALA A 38 -5.21 -4.68 5.46
N SER A 39 -4.68 -4.49 4.26
CA SER A 39 -3.24 -4.53 4.06
C SER A 39 -2.82 -3.56 2.97
N PHE A 40 -1.64 -2.97 3.16
CA PHE A 40 -1.03 -2.01 2.24
C PHE A 40 0.38 -2.48 1.91
N ALA A 41 0.77 -2.38 0.64
CA ALA A 41 2.19 -2.44 0.30
C ALA A 41 2.80 -1.07 0.57
N LEU A 42 3.98 -1.03 1.19
CA LEU A 42 4.71 0.24 1.34
C LEU A 42 5.11 0.78 -0.03
N GLN A 43 5.40 -0.11 -0.99
CA GLN A 43 5.54 0.31 -2.38
C GLN A 43 4.21 0.87 -2.89
N GLY A 44 4.19 2.16 -3.17
CA GLY A 44 3.02 2.83 -3.71
C GLY A 44 1.95 3.18 -2.69
N ALA A 45 2.14 2.90 -1.39
CA ALA A 45 1.09 2.98 -0.38
C ALA A 45 -0.19 2.30 -0.89
N HIS A 46 -0.01 1.15 -1.51
CA HIS A 46 -1.01 0.46 -2.32
C HIS A 46 -1.91 -0.40 -1.44
N LEU A 47 -3.18 -0.09 -1.38
CA LEU A 47 -4.15 -0.90 -0.63
C LEU A 47 -4.37 -2.22 -1.37
N LEU A 48 -4.01 -3.34 -0.74
CA LEU A 48 -4.08 -4.67 -1.35
C LEU A 48 -5.34 -5.43 -0.99
N SER A 49 -5.81 -5.27 0.24
CA SER A 49 -7.01 -5.97 0.72
C SER A 49 -7.77 -5.08 1.69
N TRP A 50 -9.09 -5.22 1.68
CA TRP A 50 -9.97 -4.49 2.59
C TRP A 50 -11.20 -5.32 2.86
N LYS A 51 -11.32 -5.79 4.11
CA LYS A 51 -12.43 -6.66 4.54
C LYS A 51 -13.02 -6.07 5.81
N PRO A 52 -14.15 -5.35 5.70
CA PRO A 52 -14.87 -4.89 6.89
C PRO A 52 -15.39 -6.07 7.73
N ALA A 53 -15.58 -5.84 9.02
CA ALA A 53 -16.07 -6.87 9.92
C ALA A 53 -17.43 -7.41 9.44
N GLY A 54 -17.54 -8.74 9.39
CA GLY A 54 -18.78 -9.40 8.93
C GLY A 54 -18.99 -9.41 7.43
N GLU A 55 -18.11 -8.80 6.65
CA GLU A 55 -18.23 -8.73 5.19
C GLU A 55 -17.15 -9.55 4.50
N GLU A 56 -17.34 -9.79 3.20
CA GLU A 56 -16.35 -10.44 2.35
C GLU A 56 -15.26 -9.43 1.94
N GLU A 57 -14.12 -9.97 1.45
CA GLU A 57 -13.06 -9.14 0.86
C GLU A 57 -13.63 -8.31 -0.28
N VAL A 58 -13.44 -6.99 -0.21
CA VAL A 58 -14.01 -6.05 -1.19
C VAL A 58 -13.14 -5.91 -2.44
N LEU A 59 -11.81 -6.00 -2.28
CA LEU A 59 -10.89 -5.70 -3.37
C LEU A 59 -10.45 -6.95 -4.11
N TRP A 60 -10.30 -6.79 -5.41
CA TRP A 60 -9.70 -7.82 -6.27
C TRP A 60 -8.18 -7.61 -6.35
N LEU A 61 -7.45 -8.70 -6.26
CA LEU A 61 -6.01 -8.71 -6.45
C LEU A 61 -5.64 -9.90 -7.32
N SER A 62 -4.86 -9.67 -8.37
CA SER A 62 -4.47 -10.73 -9.30
C SER A 62 -3.67 -11.83 -8.58
N ASN A 63 -3.97 -13.08 -8.88
CA ASN A 63 -3.20 -14.21 -8.36
C ASN A 63 -1.83 -14.35 -9.02
N ASN A 64 -1.61 -13.65 -10.15
CA ASN A 64 -0.38 -13.74 -10.93
C ASN A 64 0.47 -12.48 -10.83
N THR A 65 0.09 -11.51 -9.98
CA THR A 65 0.90 -10.30 -9.84
C THR A 65 2.20 -10.61 -9.13
N PRO A 66 3.35 -10.14 -9.66
CA PRO A 66 4.59 -10.27 -8.92
C PRO A 66 4.66 -9.23 -7.79
N PHE A 67 5.21 -9.62 -6.65
CA PHE A 67 5.45 -8.71 -5.52
C PHE A 67 6.94 -8.39 -5.48
N LYS A 68 7.39 -7.58 -6.44
CA LYS A 68 8.79 -7.23 -6.64
C LYS A 68 9.00 -5.73 -6.61
N ASN A 69 10.14 -5.32 -6.09
CA ASN A 69 10.52 -3.90 -6.04
C ASN A 69 10.49 -3.28 -7.43
N GLY A 70 9.80 -2.14 -7.55
CA GLY A 70 9.73 -1.39 -8.80
C GLY A 70 8.71 -1.91 -9.81
N VAL A 71 8.04 -3.03 -9.52
CA VAL A 71 7.04 -3.62 -10.42
C VAL A 71 5.64 -3.33 -9.92
N ALA A 72 4.79 -2.77 -10.78
CA ALA A 72 3.43 -2.42 -10.42
C ALA A 72 2.61 -3.64 -10.01
N ILE A 73 1.87 -3.49 -8.91
CA ILE A 73 0.96 -4.52 -8.41
C ILE A 73 -0.35 -4.44 -9.19
N ARG A 74 -0.89 -5.60 -9.59
CA ARG A 74 -2.14 -5.65 -10.35
C ARG A 74 -3.31 -5.97 -9.42
N GLY A 75 -4.18 -4.99 -9.25
CA GLY A 75 -5.34 -5.08 -8.36
C GLY A 75 -5.20 -4.14 -7.18
N GLY A 76 -6.15 -4.21 -6.26
CA GLY A 76 -6.20 -3.30 -5.14
C GLY A 76 -6.49 -1.86 -5.57
N VAL A 77 -6.00 -0.90 -4.77
CA VAL A 77 -6.18 0.53 -5.04
C VAL A 77 -4.81 1.21 -5.15
N PRO A 78 -4.32 1.41 -6.38
CA PRO A 78 -3.04 2.08 -6.59
C PRO A 78 -3.17 3.60 -6.47
N VAL A 79 -2.05 4.26 -6.19
CA VAL A 79 -1.95 5.72 -6.23
C VAL A 79 -1.26 6.11 -7.53
N CYS A 80 -1.99 6.76 -8.42
CA CYS A 80 -1.46 7.24 -9.70
C CYS A 80 -1.07 8.71 -9.56
N TRP A 81 0.22 8.99 -9.55
CA TRP A 81 0.74 10.35 -9.36
C TRP A 81 2.15 10.44 -9.96
N PRO A 82 2.57 11.55 -10.60
CA PRO A 82 1.83 12.80 -10.74
C PRO A 82 0.85 12.87 -11.91
N TRP A 83 0.69 11.78 -12.69
CA TRP A 83 -0.32 11.77 -13.76
C TRP A 83 -1.06 10.43 -13.78
N PHE A 84 -2.21 10.44 -14.44
CA PHE A 84 -3.01 9.24 -14.70
C PHE A 84 -3.00 8.94 -16.19
N GLY A 85 -2.89 7.65 -16.53
CA GLY A 85 -2.85 7.22 -17.93
C GLY A 85 -1.48 7.35 -18.56
N PRO A 86 -1.41 7.37 -19.89
CA PRO A 86 -0.14 7.47 -20.62
C PRO A 86 0.59 8.77 -20.29
N ALA A 87 1.92 8.69 -20.24
CA ALA A 87 2.74 9.87 -20.02
C ALA A 87 2.76 10.77 -21.27
N ALA A 88 2.86 12.09 -21.04
CA ALA A 88 2.98 13.05 -22.12
C ALA A 88 4.31 12.94 -22.84
N GLN A 89 5.35 12.44 -22.18
CA GLN A 89 6.69 12.27 -22.74
C GLN A 89 6.99 10.78 -22.91
N GLN A 90 7.68 10.44 -24.00
CA GLN A 90 8.14 9.07 -24.23
C GLN A 90 9.12 8.62 -23.16
N GLY A 91 9.09 7.33 -22.84
CA GLY A 91 10.02 6.74 -21.87
C GLY A 91 9.57 6.85 -20.43
N LEU A 92 8.50 7.61 -20.15
CA LEU A 92 7.96 7.71 -18.80
C LEU A 92 6.85 6.67 -18.60
N PRO A 93 6.70 6.15 -17.36
CA PRO A 93 5.70 5.11 -17.10
C PRO A 93 4.27 5.65 -17.18
N ALA A 94 3.34 4.79 -17.56
CA ALA A 94 1.92 5.09 -17.45
C ALA A 94 1.54 5.24 -15.97
N HIS A 95 0.57 6.10 -15.67
CA HIS A 95 0.03 6.35 -14.32
C HIS A 95 1.05 6.92 -13.33
N GLY A 96 2.09 7.62 -13.84
CA GLY A 96 3.11 8.21 -12.98
C GLY A 96 4.06 7.18 -12.37
N PHE A 97 4.78 7.59 -11.34
CA PHE A 97 5.80 6.74 -10.70
C PHE A 97 5.52 6.47 -9.21
N ALA A 98 4.53 7.11 -8.61
CA ALA A 98 4.27 6.96 -7.17
C ALA A 98 3.99 5.51 -6.77
N ARG A 99 3.27 4.75 -7.59
CA ARG A 99 2.91 3.36 -7.30
C ARG A 99 4.09 2.39 -7.35
N ASN A 100 5.21 2.80 -7.94
CA ASN A 100 6.40 1.96 -8.09
C ASN A 100 7.51 2.30 -7.11
N LEU A 101 7.30 3.30 -6.25
CA LEU A 101 8.30 3.77 -5.30
C LEU A 101 7.93 3.39 -3.87
N PRO A 102 8.93 3.20 -3.00
CA PRO A 102 8.65 2.92 -1.59
C PRO A 102 8.15 4.18 -0.88
N TRP A 103 7.08 4.01 -0.09
CA TRP A 103 6.55 5.04 0.79
C TRP A 103 6.88 4.66 2.23
N THR A 104 6.72 5.62 3.14
CA THR A 104 6.96 5.41 4.57
C THR A 104 5.64 5.57 5.33
N LEU A 105 5.39 4.71 6.30
CA LEU A 105 4.30 4.92 7.27
C LEU A 105 4.76 5.99 8.24
N LYS A 106 4.23 7.21 8.06
CA LYS A 106 4.63 8.38 8.83
C LYS A 106 3.99 8.41 10.21
N SER A 107 2.71 8.09 10.29
CA SER A 107 1.97 8.10 11.54
C SER A 107 0.74 7.20 11.45
N HIS A 108 0.22 6.85 12.61
CA HIS A 108 -1.01 6.07 12.68
C HIS A 108 -1.80 6.47 13.94
N HIS A 109 -3.10 6.24 13.88
CA HIS A 109 -4.00 6.44 15.01
C HIS A 109 -5.04 5.33 15.01
N GLU A 110 -5.23 4.69 16.15
CA GLU A 110 -6.22 3.62 16.32
C GLU A 110 -7.17 3.96 17.47
N ASP A 111 -8.46 3.64 17.27
CA ASP A 111 -9.47 3.71 18.32
C ASP A 111 -10.51 2.61 18.06
N ALA A 112 -11.60 2.61 18.85
CA ALA A 112 -12.64 1.58 18.73
C ALA A 112 -13.37 1.62 17.37
N ASP A 113 -13.38 2.77 16.71
CA ASP A 113 -14.12 2.97 15.45
C ASP A 113 -13.29 2.64 14.22
N GLY A 114 -11.98 2.57 14.32
CA GLY A 114 -11.16 2.27 13.17
C GLY A 114 -9.70 2.64 13.32
N VAL A 115 -9.02 2.72 12.17
CA VAL A 115 -7.59 3.00 12.08
C VAL A 115 -7.37 4.09 11.03
N ALA A 116 -6.56 5.08 11.36
CA ALA A 116 -6.09 6.09 10.42
C ALA A 116 -4.59 5.91 10.19
N LEU A 117 -4.18 5.80 8.94
CA LEU A 117 -2.78 5.64 8.55
C LEU A 117 -2.37 6.80 7.66
N THR A 118 -1.17 7.33 7.87
CA THR A 118 -0.59 8.36 7.01
C THR A 118 0.68 7.82 6.40
N PHE A 119 0.70 7.73 5.08
CA PHE A 119 1.88 7.33 4.31
C PHE A 119 2.49 8.55 3.63
N GLU A 120 3.81 8.55 3.50
CA GLU A 120 4.53 9.67 2.90
C GLU A 120 5.47 9.17 1.81
N LEU A 121 5.39 9.83 0.64
CA LEU A 121 6.36 9.66 -0.44
C LEU A 121 7.30 10.86 -0.39
N THR A 122 8.56 10.62 -0.05
CA THR A 122 9.54 11.69 0.02
C THR A 122 10.19 11.91 -1.35
N GLN A 123 10.76 13.11 -1.52
CA GLN A 123 11.44 13.46 -2.75
C GLN A 123 12.63 12.52 -2.99
N SER A 124 12.77 12.06 -4.24
CA SER A 124 13.88 11.23 -4.71
C SER A 124 14.37 11.78 -6.05
N GLU A 125 15.33 11.09 -6.67
CA GLU A 125 15.78 11.49 -8.01
C GLU A 125 14.65 11.47 -9.03
N GLU A 126 13.73 10.51 -8.94
CA GLU A 126 12.58 10.42 -9.84
C GLU A 126 11.51 11.46 -9.53
N THR A 127 11.47 11.96 -8.29
CA THR A 127 10.40 12.84 -7.83
C THR A 127 10.87 14.22 -7.41
N LYS A 128 12.14 14.55 -7.65
CA LYS A 128 12.76 15.76 -7.09
C LYS A 128 12.04 17.07 -7.40
N ASN A 129 11.29 17.13 -8.48
CA ASN A 129 10.50 18.30 -8.85
C ASN A 129 9.03 18.18 -8.49
N SER A 130 8.64 17.12 -7.81
CA SER A 130 7.26 16.77 -7.54
C SER A 130 6.83 17.05 -6.10
N GLY A 131 7.80 17.25 -5.21
CA GLY A 131 7.51 17.55 -3.81
C GLY A 131 7.13 16.33 -2.99
N ARG A 132 6.40 16.59 -1.91
CA ARG A 132 5.98 15.59 -0.94
C ARG A 132 4.49 15.32 -1.07
N THR A 133 4.10 14.06 -0.99
CA THR A 133 2.70 13.64 -1.02
C THR A 133 2.40 12.81 0.22
N THR A 134 1.28 13.11 0.88
CA THR A 134 0.83 12.37 2.06
C THR A 134 -0.58 11.85 1.81
N LEU A 135 -0.79 10.56 2.06
CA LEU A 135 -2.10 9.93 1.99
C LEU A 135 -2.57 9.59 3.40
N ARG A 136 -3.86 9.78 3.64
CA ARG A 136 -4.52 9.38 4.88
C ARG A 136 -5.64 8.39 4.57
N CYS A 137 -5.65 7.33 5.33
CA CYS A 137 -6.66 6.28 5.21
C CYS A 137 -7.46 6.14 6.48
#